data_86d94e0b266e34c6e21ebae88951bcf6
#
_entry.id   86d94e0b266e34c6e21ebae88951bcf6
#
_cell.length_a   1.000
_cell.length_b   1.000
_cell.length_c   1.000
_cell.angle_alpha   90.00
_cell.angle_beta   90.00
_cell.angle_gamma   90.00
#
_symmetry.space_group_name_H-M   'P 1'
#
loop_
_entity.id
_entity.type
_entity.pdbx_description
1 polymer ?
#
loop_
_entity_poly.entity_id
_entity_poly.type
_entity_poly.pdbx_seq_one_letter_code
_entity_poly.pdbx_strand_id
1 'polypeptide(L)'
;MRNLFRRTSNPDWGSLSSAVATGAAVGGLCASTLGLASGLFDLVASGADAWSLLSGSVVTGLASAWLFRRVRSPRRHETADILTGVTVAFLGMVLLGTLLYLLTGTLTDPRDALFESAAGFSTTALTSLDVDALGRGMLLFRAGSQWVGGLTALLLGVAILPALSVDRELADRHTGTGRRPLAPSGGRAAGNVLRLYAGFTLLLGIGYLVAGAGPLGSVLLAASTASTGGFVGPGQPLADPAVQWVAILGMFVAGASMVILWRIVTLQWQGIRRSAEFRTYLLLLSAGTLLLGWWSEAGGPDEWRETLFTLLSAVTTTGFPMEAVGPWATAAPVLLLLAAAVGPMTGSTGGGFQLFRMLGLVKLARRELMRQLHPSLIARIRIGGVVLSEASVGRIVLQQFLFVAIVVGTTGVVGILGLDLATALAAGVHAAATAGPVRALDGTLLEAASWSRPVRLALVPAMLIGRLALYPALVAIGTAATGIQNRLRLKWRWNALAKERDR
;
A
#
# COMPACT_ATOMS: atom_id res chain seq x y z
N MET A 1 -29.97 3.49 1.78
CA MET A 1 -29.15 4.41 0.99
C MET A 1 -29.58 5.87 1.06
N ARG A 2 -30.87 6.24 1.00
CA ARG A 2 -31.32 7.66 1.09
C ARG A 2 -30.95 8.40 2.39
N ASN A 3 -30.77 7.74 3.51
CA ASN A 3 -30.44 8.38 4.80
C ASN A 3 -28.94 8.59 5.04
N LEU A 4 -28.05 7.94 4.28
CA LEU A 4 -26.61 8.19 4.32
C LEU A 4 -26.22 9.53 3.67
N PHE A 5 -27.04 10.00 2.70
CA PHE A 5 -26.81 11.27 1.99
C PHE A 5 -27.59 12.46 2.56
N ARG A 6 -28.52 12.26 3.51
CA ARG A 6 -29.39 13.31 4.04
C ARG A 6 -28.81 14.10 5.22
N ARG A 7 -27.64 13.74 5.75
CA ARG A 7 -26.93 14.45 6.83
C ARG A 7 -25.63 15.13 6.38
N THR A 8 -25.38 15.26 5.10
CA THR A 8 -24.39 16.22 4.62
C THR A 8 -25.05 17.60 4.62
N SER A 9 -25.03 18.26 5.78
CA SER A 9 -25.00 19.71 5.86
C SER A 9 -24.05 20.20 4.76
N ASN A 10 -24.38 21.26 4.03
CA ASN A 10 -23.52 21.86 2.99
C ASN A 10 -22.06 21.71 3.37
N PRO A 11 -21.21 21.04 2.55
CA PRO A 11 -19.80 20.93 2.88
C PRO A 11 -19.29 22.33 3.10
N ASP A 12 -18.75 22.57 4.30
CA ASP A 12 -18.17 23.85 4.64
C ASP A 12 -16.93 23.99 3.75
N TRP A 13 -17.07 24.69 2.61
CA TRP A 13 -16.04 24.80 1.58
C TRP A 13 -14.71 25.30 2.15
N GLY A 14 -14.78 26.01 3.29
CA GLY A 14 -13.62 26.41 4.05
C GLY A 14 -12.86 25.21 4.64
N SER A 15 -13.57 24.19 5.13
CA SER A 15 -12.96 23.00 5.73
C SER A 15 -12.34 22.08 4.68
N LEU A 16 -13.05 21.84 3.58
CA LEU A 16 -12.55 20.99 2.49
C LEU A 16 -11.34 21.62 1.77
N SER A 17 -11.39 22.92 1.46
CA SER A 17 -10.25 23.63 0.85
C SER A 17 -9.04 23.66 1.77
N SER A 18 -9.25 23.78 3.09
CA SER A 18 -8.21 23.69 4.10
C SER A 18 -7.62 22.27 4.19
N ALA A 19 -8.46 21.23 4.14
CA ALA A 19 -7.99 19.83 4.16
C ALA A 19 -7.17 19.49 2.92
N VAL A 20 -7.61 19.92 1.73
CA VAL A 20 -6.87 19.76 0.48
C VAL A 20 -5.51 20.47 0.53
N ALA A 21 -5.49 21.74 0.93
CA ALA A 21 -4.26 22.51 1.00
C ALA A 21 -3.29 21.98 2.09
N THR A 22 -3.80 21.55 3.24
CA THR A 22 -3.01 20.90 4.29
C THR A 22 -2.44 19.57 3.79
N GLY A 23 -3.26 18.77 3.11
CA GLY A 23 -2.83 17.51 2.50
C GLY A 23 -1.70 17.72 1.50
N ALA A 24 -1.88 18.64 0.54
CA ALA A 24 -0.85 18.97 -0.44
C ALA A 24 0.46 19.44 0.21
N ALA A 25 0.36 20.30 1.23
CA ALA A 25 1.52 20.79 1.97
C ALA A 25 2.26 19.66 2.72
N VAL A 26 1.52 18.78 3.42
CA VAL A 26 2.11 17.63 4.15
C VAL A 26 2.76 16.66 3.17
N GLY A 27 2.08 16.29 2.08
CA GLY A 27 2.64 15.40 1.05
C GLY A 27 3.91 15.99 0.44
N GLY A 28 3.89 17.29 0.13
CA GLY A 28 5.05 18.00 -0.38
C GLY A 28 6.22 18.02 0.60
N LEU A 29 5.98 18.29 1.87
CA LEU A 29 7.03 18.25 2.90
C LEU A 29 7.63 16.85 3.05
N CYS A 30 6.81 15.77 3.02
CA CYS A 30 7.30 14.40 3.09
C CYS A 30 8.21 14.05 1.90
N ALA A 31 7.78 14.34 0.67
CA ALA A 31 8.59 14.09 -0.52
C ALA A 31 9.88 14.92 -0.54
N SER A 32 9.79 16.20 -0.14
CA SER A 32 10.96 17.10 -0.09
C SER A 32 11.97 16.68 0.98
N THR A 33 11.52 16.24 2.17
CA THR A 33 12.46 15.75 3.21
C THR A 33 13.17 14.48 2.76
N LEU A 34 12.48 13.59 2.05
CA LEU A 34 13.11 12.41 1.46
C LEU A 34 14.13 12.78 0.39
N GLY A 35 13.77 13.68 -0.53
CA GLY A 35 14.69 14.16 -1.57
C GLY A 35 15.90 14.89 -1.00
N LEU A 36 15.73 15.69 0.08
CA LEU A 36 16.85 16.31 0.80
C LEU A 36 17.79 15.26 1.42
N ALA A 37 17.23 14.25 2.09
CA ALA A 37 18.04 13.16 2.68
C ALA A 37 18.82 12.41 1.60
N SER A 38 18.19 12.10 0.48
CA SER A 38 18.80 11.42 -0.67
C SER A 38 19.87 12.27 -1.33
N GLY A 39 19.62 13.57 -1.52
CA GLY A 39 20.58 14.51 -2.10
C GLY A 39 21.79 14.77 -1.19
N LEU A 40 21.59 14.86 0.13
CA LEU A 40 22.70 14.97 1.09
C LEU A 40 23.55 13.70 1.10
N PHE A 41 22.92 12.53 1.05
CA PHE A 41 23.65 11.26 0.94
C PHE A 41 24.47 11.21 -0.35
N ASP A 42 23.88 11.61 -1.48
CA ASP A 42 24.55 11.62 -2.78
C ASP A 42 25.70 12.61 -2.82
N LEU A 43 25.54 13.76 -2.16
CA LEU A 43 26.61 14.75 -2.03
C LEU A 43 27.83 14.19 -1.28
N VAL A 44 27.61 13.49 -0.16
CA VAL A 44 28.67 12.81 0.61
C VAL A 44 29.32 11.70 -0.22
N ALA A 45 28.52 11.00 -1.04
CA ALA A 45 28.99 9.94 -1.92
C ALA A 45 29.61 10.47 -3.24
N SER A 46 29.73 11.80 -3.42
CA SER A 46 30.21 12.45 -4.64
C SER A 46 29.43 12.07 -5.89
N GLY A 47 28.13 11.87 -5.74
CA GLY A 47 27.23 11.50 -6.84
C GLY A 47 26.83 12.69 -7.71
N ALA A 48 26.43 12.40 -8.95
CA ALA A 48 26.09 13.42 -9.96
C ALA A 48 24.71 14.08 -9.69
N ASP A 49 23.78 13.38 -9.02
CA ASP A 49 22.41 13.83 -8.84
C ASP A 49 22.21 14.74 -7.61
N ALA A 50 23.26 14.92 -6.79
CA ALA A 50 23.19 15.61 -5.50
C ALA A 50 22.56 17.01 -5.60
N TRP A 51 23.06 17.84 -6.51
CA TRP A 51 22.60 19.23 -6.64
C TRP A 51 21.17 19.33 -7.17
N SER A 52 20.77 18.45 -8.10
CA SER A 52 19.42 18.41 -8.65
C SER A 52 18.40 17.97 -7.58
N LEU A 53 18.73 16.93 -6.79
CA LEU A 53 17.91 16.46 -5.67
C LEU A 53 17.80 17.54 -4.58
N LEU A 54 18.90 18.17 -4.18
CA LEU A 54 18.90 19.20 -3.14
C LEU A 54 18.12 20.43 -3.57
N SER A 55 18.41 21.00 -4.74
CA SER A 55 17.75 22.23 -5.21
C SER A 55 16.25 22.01 -5.42
N GLY A 56 15.86 20.91 -6.10
CA GLY A 56 14.46 20.56 -6.30
C GLY A 56 13.71 20.35 -4.98
N SER A 57 14.34 19.66 -4.03
CA SER A 57 13.74 19.39 -2.71
C SER A 57 13.64 20.65 -1.83
N VAL A 58 14.62 21.56 -1.89
CA VAL A 58 14.56 22.84 -1.17
C VAL A 58 13.43 23.71 -1.71
N VAL A 59 13.33 23.87 -3.03
CA VAL A 59 12.28 24.68 -3.65
C VAL A 59 10.88 24.13 -3.33
N THR A 60 10.68 22.83 -3.51
CA THR A 60 9.39 22.18 -3.23
C THR A 60 9.06 22.16 -1.75
N GLY A 61 10.08 21.99 -0.88
CA GLY A 61 9.94 22.06 0.58
C GLY A 61 9.55 23.44 1.08
N LEU A 62 10.20 24.50 0.57
CA LEU A 62 9.84 25.88 0.90
C LEU A 62 8.43 26.25 0.43
N ALA A 63 8.06 25.85 -0.80
CA ALA A 63 6.72 26.06 -1.32
C ALA A 63 5.66 25.34 -0.46
N SER A 64 5.93 24.09 -0.08
CA SER A 64 5.05 23.28 0.77
C SER A 64 4.95 23.84 2.20
N ALA A 65 6.06 24.29 2.78
CA ALA A 65 6.10 24.94 4.09
C ALA A 65 5.35 26.29 4.07
N TRP A 66 5.51 27.07 3.00
CA TRP A 66 4.75 28.30 2.82
C TRP A 66 3.25 28.01 2.73
N LEU A 67 2.83 27.02 1.92
CA LEU A 67 1.45 26.59 1.82
C LEU A 67 0.90 26.17 3.19
N PHE A 68 1.65 25.35 3.93
CA PHE A 68 1.28 24.88 5.27
C PHE A 68 1.03 26.04 6.24
N ARG A 69 1.90 27.07 6.23
CA ARG A 69 1.76 28.25 7.09
C ARG A 69 0.58 29.15 6.71
N ARG A 70 0.18 29.13 5.41
CA ARG A 70 -0.97 29.93 4.90
C ARG A 70 -2.31 29.32 5.20
N VAL A 71 -2.36 28.01 5.39
CA VAL A 71 -3.62 27.30 5.66
C VAL A 71 -4.04 27.50 7.10
N ARG A 72 -5.20 28.11 7.28
CA ARG A 72 -5.86 28.19 8.61
C ARG A 72 -6.65 26.91 8.81
N SER A 73 -6.21 26.06 9.73
CA SER A 73 -6.93 24.83 10.09
C SER A 73 -8.26 25.18 10.78
N PRO A 74 -9.40 24.75 10.28
CA PRO A 74 -10.67 24.91 11.00
C PRO A 74 -10.62 24.12 12.31
N ARG A 75 -11.35 24.59 13.34
CA ARG A 75 -11.33 23.98 14.68
C ARG A 75 -11.88 22.55 14.72
N ARG A 76 -12.63 22.12 13.71
CA ARG A 76 -13.15 20.75 13.55
C ARG A 76 -13.09 20.35 12.08
N HIS A 77 -12.51 19.18 11.80
CA HIS A 77 -12.57 18.53 10.49
C HIS A 77 -13.60 17.39 10.55
N GLU A 78 -14.42 17.27 9.52
CA GLU A 78 -15.24 16.09 9.31
C GLU A 78 -14.37 14.90 8.87
N THR A 79 -14.88 13.69 9.06
CA THR A 79 -14.18 12.47 8.63
C THR A 79 -13.83 12.49 7.13
N ALA A 80 -14.73 13.03 6.30
CA ALA A 80 -14.53 13.18 4.87
C ALA A 80 -13.36 14.13 4.54
N ASP A 81 -13.21 15.23 5.27
CA ASP A 81 -12.13 16.20 5.08
C ASP A 81 -10.76 15.57 5.39
N ILE A 82 -10.67 14.82 6.50
CA ILE A 82 -9.42 14.14 6.89
C ILE A 82 -9.03 13.12 5.83
N LEU A 83 -9.98 12.30 5.36
CA LEU A 83 -9.71 11.28 4.34
C LEU A 83 -9.32 11.90 3.00
N THR A 84 -9.98 12.99 2.62
CA THR A 84 -9.60 13.78 1.42
C THR A 84 -8.21 14.38 1.58
N GLY A 85 -7.88 14.94 2.74
CA GLY A 85 -6.55 15.47 3.05
C GLY A 85 -5.45 14.41 2.94
N VAL A 86 -5.69 13.20 3.46
CA VAL A 86 -4.74 12.07 3.33
C VAL A 86 -4.56 11.66 1.87
N THR A 87 -5.65 11.57 1.10
CA THR A 87 -5.57 11.24 -0.32
C THR A 87 -4.76 12.29 -1.09
N VAL A 88 -5.03 13.57 -0.84
CA VAL A 88 -4.28 14.67 -1.49
C VAL A 88 -2.81 14.70 -1.05
N ALA A 89 -2.51 14.38 0.22
CA ALA A 89 -1.13 14.25 0.69
C ALA A 89 -0.38 13.16 -0.08
N PHE A 90 -1.02 12.01 -0.26
CA PHE A 90 -0.45 10.89 -1.02
C PHE A 90 -0.21 11.26 -2.49
N LEU A 91 -1.20 11.87 -3.15
CA LEU A 91 -1.05 12.37 -4.52
C LEU A 91 0.04 13.43 -4.62
N GLY A 92 0.15 14.32 -3.63
CA GLY A 92 1.21 15.33 -3.54
C GLY A 92 2.61 14.70 -3.48
N MET A 93 2.81 13.63 -2.69
CA MET A 93 4.06 12.88 -2.66
C MET A 93 4.41 12.31 -4.03
N VAL A 94 3.44 11.69 -4.71
CA VAL A 94 3.65 11.11 -6.04
C VAL A 94 4.00 12.18 -7.08
N LEU A 95 3.28 13.29 -7.12
CA LEU A 95 3.54 14.37 -8.07
C LEU A 95 4.91 15.04 -7.85
N LEU A 96 5.29 15.25 -6.59
CA LEU A 96 6.62 15.82 -6.30
C LEU A 96 7.75 14.80 -6.53
N GLY A 97 7.53 13.52 -6.27
CA GLY A 97 8.44 12.47 -6.68
C GLY A 97 8.64 12.44 -8.20
N THR A 98 7.55 12.58 -8.97
CA THR A 98 7.62 12.74 -10.43
C THR A 98 8.51 13.91 -10.83
N LEU A 99 8.33 15.06 -10.19
CA LEU A 99 9.14 16.24 -10.46
C LEU A 99 10.63 16.00 -10.16
N LEU A 100 10.95 15.30 -9.07
CA LEU A 100 12.35 14.98 -8.73
C LEU A 100 13.00 14.05 -9.75
N TYR A 101 12.29 13.03 -10.28
CA TYR A 101 12.78 12.19 -11.38
C TYR A 101 13.10 13.00 -12.64
N LEU A 102 12.28 14.01 -12.95
CA LEU A 102 12.50 14.90 -14.10
C LEU A 102 13.67 15.87 -13.87
N LEU A 103 13.77 16.45 -12.68
CA LEU A 103 14.82 17.41 -12.34
C LEU A 103 16.22 16.78 -12.28
N THR A 104 16.32 15.51 -11.87
CA THR A 104 17.58 14.75 -11.90
C THR A 104 17.96 14.28 -13.30
N GLY A 105 17.06 14.38 -14.27
CA GLY A 105 17.27 13.83 -15.61
C GLY A 105 17.25 12.31 -15.68
N THR A 106 16.94 11.61 -14.55
CA THR A 106 16.82 10.15 -14.50
C THR A 106 15.74 9.65 -15.48
N LEU A 107 14.66 10.40 -15.59
CA LEU A 107 13.59 10.19 -16.57
C LEU A 107 13.28 11.52 -17.25
N THR A 108 13.21 11.48 -18.59
CA THR A 108 12.91 12.68 -19.40
C THR A 108 11.44 12.79 -19.77
N ASP A 109 10.70 11.67 -19.81
CA ASP A 109 9.26 11.67 -20.10
C ASP A 109 8.46 11.75 -18.79
N PRO A 110 7.58 12.77 -18.63
CA PRO A 110 6.75 12.93 -17.44
C PRO A 110 5.84 11.73 -17.15
N ARG A 111 5.46 10.96 -18.16
CA ARG A 111 4.61 9.76 -18.02
C ARG A 111 5.36 8.63 -17.34
N ASP A 112 6.61 8.41 -17.74
CA ASP A 112 7.48 7.40 -17.14
C ASP A 112 7.87 7.80 -15.71
N ALA A 113 8.15 9.09 -15.48
CA ALA A 113 8.42 9.65 -14.16
C ALA A 113 7.22 9.51 -13.21
N LEU A 114 5.99 9.73 -13.70
CA LEU A 114 4.77 9.53 -12.92
C LEU A 114 4.55 8.06 -12.55
N PHE A 115 4.78 7.15 -13.50
CA PHE A 115 4.67 5.71 -13.26
C PHE A 115 5.65 5.25 -12.18
N GLU A 116 6.94 5.62 -12.31
CA GLU A 116 7.98 5.23 -11.35
C GLU A 116 7.74 5.81 -9.95
N SER A 117 7.34 7.08 -9.87
CA SER A 117 6.98 7.71 -8.61
C SER A 117 5.75 7.06 -7.97
N ALA A 118 4.71 6.76 -8.76
CA ALA A 118 3.52 6.07 -8.28
C ALA A 118 3.86 4.66 -7.79
N ALA A 119 4.69 3.90 -8.52
CA ALA A 119 5.14 2.56 -8.12
C ALA A 119 5.96 2.61 -6.82
N GLY A 120 6.81 3.63 -6.64
CA GLY A 120 7.57 3.84 -5.41
C GLY A 120 6.65 4.09 -4.21
N PHE A 121 5.89 5.18 -4.22
CA PHE A 121 5.03 5.54 -3.08
C PHE A 121 3.88 4.56 -2.84
N SER A 122 3.38 3.87 -3.88
CA SER A 122 2.38 2.80 -3.68
C SER A 122 2.98 1.48 -3.23
N THR A 123 4.31 1.34 -3.20
CA THR A 123 5.02 0.08 -2.90
C THR A 123 4.66 -1.06 -3.85
N THR A 124 4.47 -0.75 -5.14
CA THR A 124 4.06 -1.75 -6.14
C THR A 124 5.24 -2.44 -6.81
N ALA A 125 6.47 -1.93 -6.65
CA ALA A 125 7.72 -2.45 -7.21
C ALA A 125 7.78 -2.65 -8.75
N LEU A 126 6.78 -2.20 -9.48
CA LEU A 126 6.87 -2.15 -10.94
C LEU A 126 7.83 -1.03 -11.34
N THR A 127 8.81 -1.31 -12.19
CA THR A 127 9.80 -0.32 -12.60
C THR A 127 9.99 -0.34 -14.11
N SER A 128 10.23 0.86 -14.66
CA SER A 128 10.64 1.05 -16.04
C SER A 128 12.11 1.44 -16.17
N LEU A 129 12.83 1.51 -15.03
CA LEU A 129 14.21 1.96 -14.95
C LEU A 129 15.19 0.79 -14.94
N ASP A 130 16.32 0.99 -15.58
CA ASP A 130 17.51 0.18 -15.37
C ASP A 130 18.15 0.60 -14.03
N VAL A 131 18.05 -0.28 -13.05
CA VAL A 131 18.49 -0.03 -11.67
C VAL A 131 20.01 0.08 -11.58
N ASP A 132 20.75 -0.64 -12.41
CA ASP A 132 22.21 -0.65 -12.40
C ASP A 132 22.81 0.68 -12.93
N ALA A 133 22.04 1.41 -13.74
CA ALA A 133 22.43 2.72 -14.26
C ALA A 133 22.14 3.89 -13.31
N LEU A 134 21.45 3.66 -12.16
CA LEU A 134 21.00 4.74 -11.28
C LEU A 134 22.09 5.24 -10.34
N GLY A 135 22.12 6.57 -10.13
CA GLY A 135 22.92 7.21 -9.08
C GLY A 135 22.47 6.77 -7.66
N ARG A 136 23.43 6.80 -6.73
CA ARG A 136 23.21 6.36 -5.34
C ARG A 136 22.10 7.16 -4.63
N GLY A 137 22.03 8.46 -4.89
CA GLY A 137 20.99 9.33 -4.34
C GLY A 137 19.60 8.95 -4.84
N MET A 138 19.46 8.63 -6.13
CA MET A 138 18.20 8.23 -6.72
C MET A 138 17.77 6.81 -6.24
N LEU A 139 18.73 5.89 -6.06
CA LEU A 139 18.45 4.59 -5.44
C LEU A 139 17.88 4.76 -4.02
N LEU A 140 18.48 5.65 -3.22
CA LEU A 140 17.98 5.94 -1.86
C LEU A 140 16.59 6.61 -1.91
N PHE A 141 16.37 7.53 -2.85
CA PHE A 141 15.05 8.16 -3.05
C PHE A 141 13.99 7.13 -3.41
N ARG A 142 14.27 6.18 -4.31
CA ARG A 142 13.36 5.08 -4.68
C ARG A 142 12.99 4.21 -3.47
N ALA A 143 13.98 3.69 -2.75
CA ALA A 143 13.74 2.87 -1.56
C ALA A 143 13.03 3.65 -0.45
N GLY A 144 13.41 4.92 -0.25
CA GLY A 144 12.78 5.82 0.70
C GLY A 144 11.32 6.15 0.34
N SER A 145 10.98 6.28 -0.96
CA SER A 145 9.59 6.47 -1.39
C SER A 145 8.71 5.29 -1.00
N GLN A 146 9.22 4.05 -1.14
CA GLN A 146 8.53 2.85 -0.64
C GLN A 146 8.39 2.87 0.88
N TRP A 147 9.44 3.26 1.61
CA TRP A 147 9.41 3.34 3.06
C TRP A 147 8.35 4.32 3.56
N VAL A 148 8.28 5.52 2.97
CA VAL A 148 7.24 6.52 3.28
C VAL A 148 5.85 6.03 2.88
N GLY A 149 5.73 5.41 1.71
CA GLY A 149 4.47 4.79 1.26
C GLY A 149 3.97 3.71 2.21
N GLY A 150 4.87 2.82 2.70
CA GLY A 150 4.59 1.81 3.71
C GLY A 150 4.09 2.40 5.02
N LEU A 151 4.81 3.42 5.51
CA LEU A 151 4.41 4.15 6.72
C LEU A 151 3.04 4.80 6.58
N THR A 152 2.73 5.40 5.40
CA THR A 152 1.43 6.02 5.14
C THR A 152 0.30 5.00 5.25
N ALA A 153 0.44 3.80 4.67
CA ALA A 153 -0.56 2.75 4.78
C ALA A 153 -0.74 2.25 6.22
N LEU A 154 0.36 2.09 6.98
CA LEU A 154 0.30 1.73 8.39
C LEU A 154 -0.42 2.79 9.24
N LEU A 155 -0.07 4.06 9.07
CA LEU A 155 -0.73 5.16 9.77
C LEU A 155 -2.21 5.24 9.42
N LEU A 156 -2.56 5.06 8.14
CA LEU A 156 -3.94 5.02 7.70
C LEU A 156 -4.70 3.86 8.35
N GLY A 157 -4.19 2.63 8.24
CA GLY A 157 -4.86 1.42 8.73
C GLY A 157 -4.94 1.31 10.26
N VAL A 158 -3.90 1.72 10.96
CA VAL A 158 -3.77 1.48 12.42
C VAL A 158 -4.11 2.71 13.27
N ALA A 159 -3.89 3.91 12.76
CA ALA A 159 -4.09 5.14 13.53
C ALA A 159 -5.28 5.97 13.05
N ILE A 160 -5.40 6.23 11.74
CA ILE A 160 -6.38 7.17 11.19
C ILE A 160 -7.77 6.54 11.08
N LEU A 161 -7.94 5.44 10.35
CA LEU A 161 -9.25 4.81 10.16
C LEU A 161 -9.92 4.40 11.47
N PRO A 162 -9.22 3.79 12.45
CA PRO A 162 -9.80 3.52 13.76
C PRO A 162 -10.16 4.76 14.55
N ALA A 163 -9.34 5.83 14.50
CA ALA A 163 -9.62 7.08 15.20
C ALA A 163 -10.88 7.76 14.67
N LEU A 164 -11.16 7.63 13.37
CA LEU A 164 -12.36 8.16 12.72
C LEU A 164 -13.61 7.28 12.88
N SER A 165 -13.54 6.22 13.68
CA SER A 165 -14.62 5.25 13.89
C SER A 165 -15.07 4.49 12.63
N VAL A 166 -14.31 4.62 11.54
CA VAL A 166 -14.60 3.93 10.27
C VAL A 166 -14.44 2.41 10.45
N ASP A 167 -13.45 1.99 11.24
CA ASP A 167 -13.15 0.59 11.53
C ASP A 167 -12.88 0.35 13.04
N ARG A 168 -13.54 1.12 13.93
CA ARG A 168 -13.37 0.99 15.38
C ARG A 168 -13.54 -0.44 15.87
N GLU A 169 -14.51 -1.13 15.34
CA GLU A 169 -14.75 -2.54 15.64
C GLU A 169 -13.62 -3.44 15.12
N LEU A 170 -13.01 -3.13 13.98
CA LEU A 170 -11.86 -3.85 13.45
C LEU A 170 -10.60 -3.59 14.29
N ALA A 171 -10.39 -2.35 14.75
CA ALA A 171 -9.25 -1.99 15.59
C ALA A 171 -9.36 -2.51 17.02
N ASP A 172 -10.54 -2.44 17.64
CA ASP A 172 -10.78 -2.97 19.00
C ASP A 172 -10.64 -4.51 19.06
N ARG A 173 -10.78 -5.17 17.93
CA ARG A 173 -10.85 -6.63 17.76
C ARG A 173 -9.50 -7.30 17.59
N HIS A 174 -8.51 -6.60 17.03
CA HIS A 174 -7.13 -7.10 17.01
C HIS A 174 -6.59 -7.31 18.43
N THR A 175 -7.28 -6.75 19.45
CA THR A 175 -6.83 -6.78 20.83
C THR A 175 -7.36 -7.96 21.63
N GLY A 176 -8.50 -8.55 21.27
CA GLY A 176 -9.10 -9.69 21.98
C GLY A 176 -9.36 -9.50 23.48
N THR A 177 -8.97 -8.35 24.06
CA THR A 177 -9.01 -8.07 25.49
C THR A 177 -9.70 -6.75 25.84
N GLY A 178 -10.28 -6.05 24.86
CA GLY A 178 -10.93 -4.74 25.10
C GLY A 178 -9.96 -3.61 25.48
N ARG A 179 -8.64 -3.90 25.58
CA ARG A 179 -7.61 -2.91 25.81
C ARG A 179 -7.01 -2.45 24.49
N ARG A 180 -7.01 -1.15 24.22
CA ARG A 180 -6.38 -0.55 23.03
C ARG A 180 -4.88 -0.87 23.02
N PRO A 181 -4.36 -1.65 22.04
CA PRO A 181 -2.98 -2.14 22.14
C PRO A 181 -1.95 -1.06 21.91
N LEU A 182 -2.24 -0.05 21.09
CA LEU A 182 -1.22 0.91 20.66
C LEU A 182 -1.26 2.26 21.39
N ALA A 183 -2.41 2.79 21.78
CA ALA A 183 -2.56 3.92 22.71
C ALA A 183 -4.02 4.43 22.82
N PRO A 184 -4.35 5.21 23.87
CA PRO A 184 -5.69 5.77 24.06
C PRO A 184 -6.03 6.93 23.13
N SER A 185 -5.07 7.50 22.39
CA SER A 185 -5.28 8.59 21.42
C SER A 185 -4.58 8.31 20.09
N GLY A 186 -5.17 8.75 18.97
CA GLY A 186 -4.63 8.55 17.62
C GLY A 186 -3.19 9.05 17.44
N GLY A 187 -2.83 10.17 18.05
CA GLY A 187 -1.46 10.71 17.97
C GLY A 187 -0.42 9.83 18.67
N ARG A 188 -0.74 9.27 19.85
CA ARG A 188 0.17 8.33 20.52
C ARG A 188 0.28 7.00 19.75
N ALA A 189 -0.81 6.53 19.15
CA ALA A 189 -0.80 5.35 18.32
C ALA A 189 0.11 5.55 17.10
N ALA A 190 0.02 6.69 16.42
CA ALA A 190 0.89 7.04 15.30
C ALA A 190 2.38 7.08 15.69
N GLY A 191 2.71 7.69 16.85
CA GLY A 191 4.08 7.72 17.36
C GLY A 191 4.63 6.32 17.71
N ASN A 192 3.80 5.43 18.24
CA ASN A 192 4.20 4.03 18.50
C ASN A 192 4.41 3.24 17.20
N VAL A 193 3.53 3.42 16.21
CA VAL A 193 3.69 2.82 14.87
C VAL A 193 5.00 3.26 14.25
N LEU A 194 5.29 4.56 14.25
CA LEU A 194 6.53 5.10 13.68
C LEU A 194 7.78 4.52 14.37
N ARG A 195 7.79 4.47 15.72
CA ARG A 195 8.92 3.92 16.47
C ARG A 195 9.15 2.43 16.18
N LEU A 196 8.07 1.63 16.13
CA LEU A 196 8.15 0.21 15.80
C LEU A 196 8.62 0.00 14.35
N TYR A 197 8.08 0.76 13.43
CA TYR A 197 8.44 0.67 12.01
C TYR A 197 9.89 1.06 11.77
N ALA A 198 10.35 2.18 12.34
CA ALA A 198 11.74 2.62 12.24
C ALA A 198 12.70 1.63 12.95
N GLY A 199 12.35 1.15 14.13
CA GLY A 199 13.14 0.14 14.86
C GLY A 199 13.24 -1.17 14.10
N PHE A 200 12.15 -1.62 13.49
CA PHE A 200 12.15 -2.81 12.63
C PHE A 200 13.02 -2.62 11.38
N THR A 201 12.93 -1.46 10.72
CA THR A 201 13.78 -1.13 9.56
C THR A 201 15.25 -1.12 9.93
N LEU A 202 15.60 -0.53 11.09
CA LEU A 202 16.99 -0.51 11.58
C LEU A 202 17.51 -1.93 11.84
N LEU A 203 16.69 -2.77 12.48
CA LEU A 203 17.05 -4.18 12.75
C LEU A 203 17.29 -4.94 11.45
N LEU A 204 16.45 -4.73 10.43
CA LEU A 204 16.64 -5.31 9.10
C LEU A 204 17.94 -4.81 8.44
N GLY A 205 18.23 -3.49 8.53
CA GLY A 205 19.44 -2.91 7.98
C GLY A 205 20.70 -3.54 8.59
N ILE A 206 20.71 -3.73 9.91
CA ILE A 206 21.81 -4.44 10.60
C ILE A 206 21.87 -5.91 10.12
N GLY A 207 20.74 -6.60 10.02
CA GLY A 207 20.69 -7.97 9.54
C GLY A 207 21.25 -8.13 8.13
N TYR A 208 20.85 -7.27 7.19
CA TYR A 208 21.38 -7.29 5.82
C TYR A 208 22.86 -6.92 5.74
N LEU A 209 23.32 -5.99 6.59
CA LEU A 209 24.73 -5.62 6.65
C LEU A 209 25.59 -6.81 7.12
N VAL A 210 25.14 -7.52 8.15
CA VAL A 210 25.80 -8.72 8.67
C VAL A 210 25.74 -9.86 7.64
N ALA A 211 24.66 -9.97 6.87
CA ALA A 211 24.51 -10.94 5.80
C ALA A 211 25.35 -10.63 4.53
N GLY A 212 26.04 -9.50 4.49
CA GLY A 212 26.97 -9.18 3.39
C GLY A 212 26.39 -8.35 2.25
N ALA A 213 25.18 -7.78 2.37
CA ALA A 213 24.55 -6.97 1.33
C ALA A 213 25.26 -5.61 1.07
N GLY A 214 26.30 -5.30 1.81
CA GLY A 214 27.00 -4.01 1.75
C GLY A 214 26.19 -2.86 2.37
N PRO A 215 26.83 -1.70 2.67
CA PRO A 215 26.16 -0.64 3.42
C PRO A 215 24.95 -0.06 2.69
N LEU A 216 25.09 0.31 1.41
CA LEU A 216 23.99 0.86 0.62
C LEU A 216 22.90 -0.19 0.38
N GLY A 217 23.28 -1.40 -0.08
CA GLY A 217 22.35 -2.50 -0.30
C GLY A 217 21.52 -2.83 0.95
N SER A 218 22.14 -2.80 2.14
CA SER A 218 21.46 -3.04 3.41
C SER A 218 20.37 -2.00 3.71
N VAL A 219 20.63 -0.73 3.45
CA VAL A 219 19.65 0.36 3.64
C VAL A 219 18.50 0.22 2.64
N LEU A 220 18.82 -0.02 1.35
CA LEU A 220 17.82 -0.18 0.30
C LEU A 220 16.92 -1.39 0.57
N LEU A 221 17.50 -2.55 0.87
CA LEU A 221 16.73 -3.77 1.17
C LEU A 221 15.93 -3.63 2.46
N ALA A 222 16.46 -3.00 3.51
CA ALA A 222 15.73 -2.79 4.75
C ALA A 222 14.49 -1.91 4.55
N ALA A 223 14.64 -0.81 3.81
CA ALA A 223 13.52 0.08 3.49
C ALA A 223 12.45 -0.64 2.65
N SER A 224 12.88 -1.37 1.63
CA SER A 224 12.01 -2.15 0.73
C SER A 224 11.30 -3.29 1.46
N THR A 225 12.01 -4.08 2.28
CA THR A 225 11.43 -5.20 3.05
C THR A 225 10.44 -4.70 4.10
N ALA A 226 10.82 -3.67 4.88
CA ALA A 226 9.95 -3.14 5.93
C ALA A 226 8.64 -2.57 5.36
N SER A 227 8.70 -1.94 4.19
CA SER A 227 7.54 -1.37 3.50
C SER A 227 6.75 -2.38 2.66
N THR A 228 7.24 -3.63 2.54
CA THR A 228 6.78 -4.61 1.55
C THR A 228 6.77 -4.02 0.13
N GLY A 229 7.85 -3.29 -0.19
CA GLY A 229 7.92 -2.49 -1.41
C GLY A 229 8.48 -3.22 -2.62
N GLY A 230 9.47 -4.09 -2.45
CA GLY A 230 10.02 -4.97 -3.48
C GLY A 230 11.06 -4.35 -4.43
N PHE A 231 11.38 -3.05 -4.31
CA PHE A 231 12.50 -2.50 -5.06
C PHE A 231 13.84 -3.08 -4.57
N VAL A 232 14.65 -3.53 -5.51
CA VAL A 232 15.98 -4.07 -5.26
C VAL A 232 17.03 -3.07 -5.77
N GLY A 233 18.18 -3.03 -5.11
CA GLY A 233 19.34 -2.27 -5.54
C GLY A 233 20.14 -3.00 -6.63
N PRO A 234 21.19 -2.35 -7.17
CA PRO A 234 22.06 -2.95 -8.17
C PRO A 234 22.82 -4.17 -7.63
N GLY A 235 23.32 -5.00 -8.56
CA GLY A 235 24.21 -6.12 -8.23
C GLY A 235 23.53 -7.36 -7.64
N GLN A 236 22.23 -7.52 -7.80
CA GLN A 236 21.44 -8.71 -7.40
C GLN A 236 21.72 -9.22 -5.96
N PRO A 237 21.60 -8.37 -4.93
CA PRO A 237 21.97 -8.76 -3.56
C PRO A 237 21.16 -9.91 -2.99
N LEU A 238 19.99 -10.23 -3.58
CA LEU A 238 19.12 -11.34 -3.19
C LEU A 238 19.57 -12.70 -3.74
N ALA A 239 20.67 -12.76 -4.50
CA ALA A 239 21.26 -14.04 -4.91
C ALA A 239 21.96 -14.77 -3.73
N ASP A 240 22.40 -14.02 -2.70
CA ASP A 240 23.07 -14.60 -1.54
C ASP A 240 22.06 -15.28 -0.59
N PRO A 241 22.27 -16.55 -0.22
CA PRO A 241 21.41 -17.28 0.72
C PRO A 241 21.27 -16.61 2.10
N ALA A 242 22.32 -15.99 2.62
CA ALA A 242 22.25 -15.28 3.92
C ALA A 242 21.35 -14.05 3.84
N VAL A 243 21.44 -13.28 2.75
CA VAL A 243 20.57 -12.14 2.48
C VAL A 243 19.12 -12.60 2.30
N GLN A 244 18.89 -13.75 1.61
CA GLN A 244 17.54 -14.32 1.45
C GLN A 244 16.91 -14.69 2.80
N TRP A 245 17.65 -15.27 3.75
CA TRP A 245 17.11 -15.58 5.08
C TRP A 245 16.69 -14.34 5.85
N VAL A 246 17.48 -13.25 5.77
CA VAL A 246 17.08 -11.97 6.38
C VAL A 246 15.81 -11.43 5.72
N ALA A 247 15.72 -11.54 4.38
CA ALA A 247 14.53 -11.12 3.64
C ALA A 247 13.29 -11.97 4.01
N ILE A 248 13.43 -13.30 4.13
CA ILE A 248 12.36 -14.21 4.56
C ILE A 248 11.81 -13.78 5.93
N LEU A 249 12.71 -13.62 6.92
CA LEU A 249 12.32 -13.19 8.26
C LEU A 249 11.70 -11.79 8.25
N GLY A 250 12.30 -10.88 7.47
CA GLY A 250 11.79 -9.51 7.30
C GLY A 250 10.40 -9.47 6.68
N MET A 251 10.18 -10.15 5.56
CA MET A 251 8.88 -10.24 4.89
C MET A 251 7.83 -10.89 5.80
N PHE A 252 8.19 -11.95 6.52
CA PHE A 252 7.29 -12.61 7.47
C PHE A 252 6.80 -11.62 8.54
N VAL A 253 7.70 -10.83 9.11
CA VAL A 253 7.36 -9.81 10.14
C VAL A 253 6.62 -8.63 9.54
N ALA A 254 7.02 -8.14 8.36
CA ALA A 254 6.36 -7.03 7.67
C ALA A 254 4.92 -7.38 7.25
N GLY A 255 4.69 -8.64 6.83
CA GLY A 255 3.36 -9.17 6.52
C GLY A 255 2.49 -9.44 7.74
N ALA A 256 3.08 -9.53 8.93
CA ALA A 256 2.32 -9.61 10.17
C ALA A 256 1.74 -8.23 10.55
N SER A 257 0.59 -8.24 11.23
CA SER A 257 -0.02 -7.00 11.73
C SER A 257 0.93 -6.27 12.69
N MET A 258 0.99 -4.94 12.59
CA MET A 258 1.75 -4.09 13.54
C MET A 258 1.32 -4.33 15.01
N VAL A 259 0.08 -4.76 15.22
CA VAL A 259 -0.42 -5.16 16.54
C VAL A 259 0.27 -6.43 17.05
N ILE A 260 0.55 -7.39 16.17
CA ILE A 260 1.32 -8.60 16.52
C ILE A 260 2.75 -8.21 16.90
N LEU A 261 3.39 -7.34 16.13
CA LEU A 261 4.72 -6.84 16.42
C LEU A 261 4.77 -6.12 17.78
N TRP A 262 3.78 -5.26 18.06
CA TRP A 262 3.63 -4.63 19.38
C TRP A 262 3.51 -5.65 20.52
N ARG A 263 2.73 -6.72 20.32
CA ARG A 263 2.57 -7.79 21.31
C ARG A 263 3.85 -8.58 21.54
N ILE A 264 4.66 -8.79 20.49
CA ILE A 264 5.97 -9.42 20.63
C ILE A 264 6.87 -8.55 21.51
N VAL A 265 6.98 -7.26 21.21
CA VAL A 265 7.81 -6.30 21.98
C VAL A 265 7.34 -6.16 23.43
N THR A 266 6.03 -6.26 23.67
CA THR A 266 5.44 -6.17 25.02
C THR A 266 5.25 -7.53 25.70
N LEU A 267 5.78 -8.62 25.13
CA LEU A 267 5.75 -9.99 25.65
C LEU A 267 4.32 -10.54 25.91
N GLN A 268 3.35 -10.11 25.11
CA GLN A 268 1.95 -10.52 25.24
C GLN A 268 1.61 -11.77 24.42
N TRP A 269 2.28 -12.88 24.67
CA TRP A 269 2.21 -14.13 23.90
C TRP A 269 0.81 -14.74 23.78
N GLN A 270 0.00 -14.64 24.83
CA GLN A 270 -1.39 -15.15 24.82
C GLN A 270 -2.25 -14.47 23.76
N GLY A 271 -2.04 -13.16 23.54
CA GLY A 271 -2.75 -12.41 22.51
C GLY A 271 -2.39 -12.85 21.08
N ILE A 272 -1.14 -13.29 20.87
CA ILE A 272 -0.67 -13.80 19.57
C ILE A 272 -1.30 -15.17 19.29
N ARG A 273 -1.22 -16.10 20.24
CA ARG A 273 -1.78 -17.46 20.11
C ARG A 273 -3.30 -17.48 19.87
N ARG A 274 -4.03 -16.51 20.41
CA ARG A 274 -5.48 -16.37 20.25
C ARG A 274 -5.90 -15.68 18.94
N SER A 275 -4.97 -15.09 18.20
CA SER A 275 -5.26 -14.41 16.93
C SER A 275 -5.62 -15.44 15.85
N ALA A 276 -6.87 -15.43 15.41
CA ALA A 276 -7.32 -16.29 14.31
C ALA A 276 -6.62 -15.94 13.00
N GLU A 277 -6.43 -14.64 12.74
CA GLU A 277 -5.76 -14.14 11.54
C GLU A 277 -4.30 -14.58 11.49
N PHE A 278 -3.55 -14.50 12.61
CA PHE A 278 -2.16 -14.95 12.66
C PHE A 278 -2.03 -16.45 12.42
N ARG A 279 -2.95 -17.26 12.98
CA ARG A 279 -2.98 -18.71 12.72
C ARG A 279 -3.27 -19.02 11.25
N THR A 280 -4.19 -18.27 10.63
CA THR A 280 -4.48 -18.43 9.20
C THR A 280 -3.28 -18.00 8.34
N TYR A 281 -2.57 -16.93 8.73
CA TYR A 281 -1.36 -16.50 8.08
C TYR A 281 -0.27 -17.60 8.10
N LEU A 282 -0.02 -18.19 9.26
CA LEU A 282 0.92 -19.32 9.39
C LEU A 282 0.46 -20.54 8.56
N LEU A 283 -0.82 -20.87 8.59
CA LEU A 283 -1.36 -21.98 7.81
C LEU A 283 -1.20 -21.75 6.30
N LEU A 284 -1.49 -20.53 5.83
CA LEU A 284 -1.35 -20.17 4.42
C LEU A 284 0.12 -20.26 3.98
N LEU A 285 1.05 -19.78 4.79
CA LEU A 285 2.48 -19.85 4.48
C LEU A 285 2.97 -21.30 4.51
N SER A 286 2.66 -22.08 5.55
CA SER A 286 3.14 -23.46 5.64
C SER A 286 2.52 -24.35 4.57
N ALA A 287 1.19 -24.32 4.40
CA ALA A 287 0.52 -25.13 3.39
C ALA A 287 0.91 -24.71 1.96
N GLY A 288 1.04 -23.40 1.71
CA GLY A 288 1.48 -22.88 0.41
C GLY A 288 2.91 -23.26 0.08
N THR A 289 3.84 -23.18 1.05
CA THR A 289 5.24 -23.63 0.84
C THR A 289 5.30 -25.13 0.55
N LEU A 290 4.59 -25.95 1.31
CA LEU A 290 4.54 -27.39 1.07
C LEU A 290 3.97 -27.73 -0.32
N LEU A 291 2.87 -27.05 -0.71
CA LEU A 291 2.26 -27.27 -2.01
C LEU A 291 3.16 -26.83 -3.17
N LEU A 292 3.75 -25.65 -3.08
CA LEU A 292 4.67 -25.15 -4.11
C LEU A 292 5.95 -25.99 -4.17
N GLY A 293 6.54 -26.34 -3.04
CA GLY A 293 7.73 -27.18 -3.00
C GLY A 293 7.50 -28.57 -3.57
N TRP A 294 6.31 -29.14 -3.34
CA TRP A 294 5.93 -30.39 -3.97
C TRP A 294 5.75 -30.24 -5.50
N TRP A 295 5.15 -29.16 -5.96
CA TRP A 295 4.98 -28.90 -7.40
C TRP A 295 6.27 -28.53 -8.12
N SER A 296 7.22 -27.89 -7.44
CA SER A 296 8.53 -27.58 -8.00
C SER A 296 9.55 -28.72 -7.84
N GLU A 297 9.11 -29.86 -7.33
CA GLU A 297 9.98 -31.04 -7.06
C GLU A 297 11.21 -30.68 -6.21
N ALA A 298 11.01 -29.79 -5.23
CA ALA A 298 12.09 -29.31 -4.38
C ALA A 298 12.76 -30.48 -3.62
N GLY A 299 13.98 -30.82 -4.02
CA GLY A 299 14.75 -31.96 -3.49
C GLY A 299 15.74 -31.59 -2.40
N GLY A 300 16.12 -30.28 -2.32
CA GLY A 300 17.15 -29.79 -1.42
C GLY A 300 16.74 -28.62 -0.53
N PRO A 301 17.51 -28.35 0.54
CA PRO A 301 17.23 -27.23 1.45
C PRO A 301 17.20 -25.85 0.76
N ASP A 302 18.02 -25.66 -0.27
CA ASP A 302 18.10 -24.41 -1.00
C ASP A 302 16.81 -24.16 -1.81
N GLU A 303 16.28 -25.17 -2.49
CA GLU A 303 15.03 -25.08 -3.24
C GLU A 303 13.83 -24.81 -2.33
N TRP A 304 13.81 -25.41 -1.13
CA TRP A 304 12.79 -25.13 -0.11
C TRP A 304 12.88 -23.69 0.41
N ARG A 305 14.11 -23.16 0.61
CA ARG A 305 14.32 -21.75 0.99
C ARG A 305 13.76 -20.81 -0.08
N GLU A 306 14.08 -21.06 -1.34
CA GLU A 306 13.63 -20.24 -2.47
C GLU A 306 12.14 -20.33 -2.69
N THR A 307 11.54 -21.51 -2.51
CA THR A 307 10.09 -21.70 -2.53
C THR A 307 9.40 -20.88 -1.41
N LEU A 308 9.92 -20.93 -0.20
CA LEU A 308 9.41 -20.14 0.93
C LEU A 308 9.57 -18.64 0.68
N PHE A 309 10.73 -18.22 0.15
CA PHE A 309 11.00 -16.83 -0.21
C PHE A 309 9.97 -16.33 -1.23
N THR A 310 9.76 -17.07 -2.31
CA THR A 310 8.85 -16.70 -3.40
C THR A 310 7.40 -16.62 -2.92
N LEU A 311 6.94 -17.59 -2.12
CA LEU A 311 5.60 -17.55 -1.55
C LEU A 311 5.43 -16.38 -0.59
N LEU A 312 6.40 -16.15 0.31
CA LEU A 312 6.37 -15.00 1.22
C LEU A 312 6.35 -13.69 0.47
N SER A 313 7.19 -13.56 -0.56
CA SER A 313 7.23 -12.38 -1.42
C SER A 313 5.86 -12.10 -2.06
N ALA A 314 5.15 -13.13 -2.52
CA ALA A 314 3.80 -13.00 -3.08
C ALA A 314 2.75 -12.68 -2.00
N VAL A 315 2.67 -13.49 -0.92
CA VAL A 315 1.66 -13.33 0.15
C VAL A 315 1.80 -11.98 0.84
N THR A 316 3.02 -11.53 1.11
CA THR A 316 3.26 -10.25 1.79
C THR A 316 3.13 -9.05 0.85
N THR A 317 2.91 -9.31 -0.44
CA THR A 317 2.90 -8.31 -1.51
C THR A 317 4.22 -7.53 -1.64
N THR A 318 5.33 -8.08 -1.12
CA THR A 318 6.65 -7.46 -1.24
C THR A 318 7.12 -7.46 -2.70
N GLY A 319 6.94 -8.60 -3.40
CA GLY A 319 7.28 -8.70 -4.82
C GLY A 319 8.78 -8.61 -5.10
N PHE A 320 9.65 -9.13 -4.22
CA PHE A 320 11.04 -9.28 -4.57
C PHE A 320 11.19 -10.22 -5.75
N PRO A 321 11.89 -9.78 -6.81
CA PRO A 321 12.14 -10.63 -7.98
C PRO A 321 13.05 -11.77 -7.58
N MET A 322 12.67 -12.98 -7.98
CA MET A 322 13.50 -14.14 -7.89
C MET A 322 13.32 -14.97 -9.14
N GLU A 323 14.40 -15.41 -9.74
CA GLU A 323 14.32 -16.32 -10.87
C GLU A 323 13.69 -17.63 -10.40
N ALA A 324 12.88 -18.23 -11.25
CA ALA A 324 12.24 -19.50 -10.91
C ALA A 324 13.30 -20.59 -10.80
N VAL A 325 13.32 -21.30 -9.66
CA VAL A 325 14.16 -22.47 -9.50
C VAL A 325 13.44 -23.68 -10.10
N GLY A 326 13.95 -24.17 -11.19
CA GLY A 326 13.43 -25.35 -11.87
C GLY A 326 12.09 -25.14 -12.62
N PRO A 327 11.56 -26.18 -13.25
CA PRO A 327 10.31 -26.13 -13.95
C PRO A 327 9.12 -26.03 -12.97
N TRP A 328 8.57 -24.85 -12.84
CA TRP A 328 7.34 -24.66 -12.06
C TRP A 328 6.16 -25.31 -12.78
N ALA A 329 5.34 -26.06 -12.05
CA ALA A 329 4.07 -26.51 -12.57
C ALA A 329 3.24 -25.30 -13.02
N THR A 330 2.50 -25.40 -14.12
CA THR A 330 1.67 -24.32 -14.69
C THR A 330 0.71 -23.68 -13.68
N ALA A 331 0.34 -24.39 -12.62
CA ALA A 331 -0.52 -23.88 -11.54
C ALA A 331 0.21 -22.98 -10.54
N ALA A 332 1.55 -23.01 -10.42
CA ALA A 332 2.28 -22.26 -9.43
C ALA A 332 2.18 -20.73 -9.63
N PRO A 333 2.32 -20.15 -10.82
CA PRO A 333 2.10 -18.73 -11.05
C PRO A 333 0.68 -18.27 -10.68
N VAL A 334 -0.33 -19.11 -10.96
CA VAL A 334 -1.73 -18.83 -10.57
C VAL A 334 -1.88 -18.81 -9.04
N LEU A 335 -1.27 -19.76 -8.33
CA LEU A 335 -1.27 -19.77 -6.87
C LEU A 335 -0.57 -18.53 -6.29
N LEU A 336 0.57 -18.13 -6.85
CA LEU A 336 1.29 -16.92 -6.43
C LEU A 336 0.47 -15.65 -6.69
N LEU A 337 -0.23 -15.57 -7.83
CA LEU A 337 -1.11 -14.46 -8.15
C LEU A 337 -2.30 -14.37 -7.18
N LEU A 338 -2.90 -15.53 -6.85
CA LEU A 338 -3.97 -15.59 -5.83
C LEU A 338 -3.44 -15.22 -4.45
N ALA A 339 -2.24 -15.66 -4.10
CA ALA A 339 -1.58 -15.32 -2.84
C ALA A 339 -1.34 -13.80 -2.71
N ALA A 340 -0.87 -13.15 -3.78
CA ALA A 340 -0.71 -11.71 -3.86
C ALA A 340 -2.06 -10.97 -3.78
N ALA A 341 -3.11 -11.50 -4.43
CA ALA A 341 -4.46 -10.93 -4.34
C ALA A 341 -5.03 -11.01 -2.93
N VAL A 342 -4.86 -12.15 -2.24
CA VAL A 342 -5.29 -12.34 -0.84
C VAL A 342 -4.51 -11.40 0.08
N GLY A 343 -3.23 -11.27 -0.11
CA GLY A 343 -2.38 -10.40 0.67
C GLY A 343 -2.14 -10.87 2.11
N PRO A 344 -1.37 -10.10 2.90
CA PRO A 344 -0.98 -10.45 4.26
C PRO A 344 -2.03 -10.05 5.30
N MET A 345 -1.63 -9.98 6.57
CA MET A 345 -2.52 -9.61 7.68
C MET A 345 -2.96 -8.14 7.62
N THR A 346 -4.15 -7.88 8.11
CA THR A 346 -4.68 -6.51 8.26
C THR A 346 -3.86 -5.72 9.28
N GLY A 347 -3.49 -4.47 8.89
CA GLY A 347 -2.62 -3.63 9.71
C GLY A 347 -1.13 -3.99 9.59
N SER A 348 -0.73 -4.68 8.53
CA SER A 348 0.62 -4.80 8.00
C SER A 348 0.92 -3.71 6.97
N THR A 349 2.12 -3.70 6.43
CA THR A 349 2.51 -2.81 5.32
C THR A 349 2.01 -3.27 3.96
N GLY A 350 1.62 -4.54 3.82
CA GLY A 350 1.19 -5.11 2.56
C GLY A 350 -0.23 -4.71 2.13
N GLY A 351 -0.49 -4.90 0.84
CA GLY A 351 -1.78 -4.60 0.20
C GLY A 351 -2.70 -5.81 0.05
N GLY A 352 -3.44 -5.85 -1.06
CA GLY A 352 -4.37 -6.93 -1.37
C GLY A 352 -5.68 -6.92 -0.55
N PHE A 353 -6.40 -8.03 -0.60
CA PHE A 353 -7.66 -8.23 0.14
C PHE A 353 -7.50 -8.16 1.65
N GLN A 354 -6.36 -8.57 2.16
CA GLN A 354 -6.02 -8.77 3.57
C GLN A 354 -6.79 -9.93 4.24
N LEU A 355 -6.04 -10.78 4.93
CA LEU A 355 -6.53 -12.06 5.49
C LEU A 355 -7.76 -11.92 6.39
N PHE A 356 -7.85 -10.87 7.21
CA PHE A 356 -9.01 -10.69 8.08
C PHE A 356 -10.32 -10.53 7.30
N ARG A 357 -10.27 -9.78 6.20
CA ARG A 357 -11.44 -9.56 5.33
C ARG A 357 -11.83 -10.84 4.61
N MET A 358 -10.82 -11.60 4.14
CA MET A 358 -11.06 -12.91 3.53
C MET A 358 -11.72 -13.90 4.52
N LEU A 359 -11.23 -13.95 5.77
CA LEU A 359 -11.88 -14.72 6.84
C LEU A 359 -13.33 -14.27 7.09
N GLY A 360 -13.58 -12.96 7.01
CA GLY A 360 -14.93 -12.39 7.11
C GLY A 360 -15.85 -12.90 6.01
N LEU A 361 -15.40 -12.89 4.76
CA LEU A 361 -16.16 -13.38 3.61
C LEU A 361 -16.43 -14.89 3.68
N VAL A 362 -15.43 -15.71 4.03
CA VAL A 362 -15.61 -17.16 4.18
C VAL A 362 -16.65 -17.46 5.26
N LYS A 363 -16.61 -16.76 6.39
CA LYS A 363 -17.60 -16.94 7.46
C LYS A 363 -18.98 -16.42 7.10
N LEU A 364 -19.05 -15.33 6.31
CA LEU A 364 -20.30 -14.83 5.75
C LEU A 364 -20.92 -15.86 4.82
N ALA A 365 -20.17 -16.37 3.86
CA ALA A 365 -20.62 -17.39 2.92
C ALA A 365 -21.16 -18.64 3.67
N ARG A 366 -20.40 -19.12 4.67
CA ARG A 366 -20.84 -20.23 5.51
C ARG A 366 -22.14 -19.91 6.27
N ARG A 367 -22.29 -18.69 6.81
CA ARG A 367 -23.52 -18.25 7.50
C ARG A 367 -24.72 -18.29 6.56
N GLU A 368 -24.57 -17.73 5.36
CA GLU A 368 -25.66 -17.66 4.39
C GLU A 368 -26.07 -19.06 3.89
N LEU A 369 -25.12 -19.97 3.66
CA LEU A 369 -25.41 -21.37 3.35
C LEU A 369 -26.19 -22.07 4.48
N MET A 370 -25.77 -21.86 5.74
CA MET A 370 -26.47 -22.44 6.90
C MET A 370 -27.86 -21.85 7.07
N ARG A 371 -28.09 -20.60 6.73
CA ARG A 371 -29.43 -19.98 6.76
C ARG A 371 -30.38 -20.55 5.70
N GLN A 372 -29.86 -20.96 4.55
CA GLN A 372 -30.69 -21.65 3.55
C GLN A 372 -31.18 -23.02 4.05
N LEU A 373 -30.35 -23.73 4.83
CA LEU A 373 -30.71 -25.01 5.43
C LEU A 373 -31.60 -24.84 6.68
N HIS A 374 -31.38 -23.76 7.43
CA HIS A 374 -32.10 -23.45 8.67
C HIS A 374 -32.53 -21.98 8.70
N PRO A 375 -33.65 -21.59 8.08
CA PRO A 375 -34.10 -20.22 7.92
C PRO A 375 -34.26 -19.42 9.23
N SER A 376 -34.58 -20.11 10.32
CA SER A 376 -34.72 -19.52 11.66
C SER A 376 -33.38 -19.28 12.39
N LEU A 377 -32.24 -19.68 11.80
CA LEU A 377 -30.93 -19.57 12.44
C LEU A 377 -30.49 -18.11 12.59
N ILE A 378 -30.34 -17.65 13.82
CA ILE A 378 -29.73 -16.37 14.15
C ILE A 378 -28.23 -16.59 14.40
N ALA A 379 -27.44 -16.60 13.34
CA ALA A 379 -25.98 -16.76 13.43
C ALA A 379 -25.25 -15.43 13.30
N ARG A 380 -24.43 -15.09 14.29
CA ARG A 380 -23.54 -13.92 14.25
C ARG A 380 -22.15 -14.35 13.77
N ILE A 381 -21.55 -13.55 12.90
CA ILE A 381 -20.17 -13.80 12.41
C ILE A 381 -19.19 -13.47 13.54
N ARG A 382 -18.34 -14.43 13.91
CA ARG A 382 -17.29 -14.28 14.91
C ARG A 382 -15.91 -14.56 14.31
N ILE A 383 -14.95 -13.64 14.51
CA ILE A 383 -13.55 -13.81 14.12
C ILE A 383 -12.69 -13.57 15.36
N GLY A 384 -11.85 -14.54 15.76
CA GLY A 384 -10.98 -14.39 16.93
C GLY A 384 -11.72 -14.12 18.24
N GLY A 385 -12.97 -14.64 18.40
CA GLY A 385 -13.80 -14.42 19.59
C GLY A 385 -14.67 -13.16 19.54
N VAL A 386 -14.49 -12.29 18.56
CA VAL A 386 -15.24 -11.02 18.43
C VAL A 386 -16.40 -11.16 17.45
N VAL A 387 -17.57 -10.64 17.81
CA VAL A 387 -18.77 -10.59 16.97
C VAL A 387 -18.69 -9.40 16.02
N LEU A 388 -18.84 -9.63 14.71
CA LEU A 388 -18.93 -8.57 13.71
C LEU A 388 -20.35 -8.00 13.65
N SER A 389 -20.48 -6.66 13.64
CA SER A 389 -21.75 -6.01 13.33
C SER A 389 -22.09 -6.17 11.84
N GLU A 390 -23.37 -6.17 11.49
CA GLU A 390 -23.82 -6.24 10.08
C GLU A 390 -23.25 -5.07 9.25
N ALA A 391 -23.10 -3.89 9.85
CA ALA A 391 -22.46 -2.75 9.19
C ALA A 391 -20.99 -3.02 8.85
N SER A 392 -20.24 -3.71 9.72
CA SER A 392 -18.84 -4.09 9.45
C SER A 392 -18.77 -5.16 8.36
N VAL A 393 -19.70 -6.12 8.37
CA VAL A 393 -19.79 -7.13 7.30
C VAL A 393 -20.09 -6.46 5.95
N GLY A 394 -21.06 -5.54 5.91
CA GLY A 394 -21.37 -4.79 4.69
C GLY A 394 -20.19 -3.99 4.14
N ARG A 395 -19.37 -3.38 5.03
CA ARG A 395 -18.14 -2.69 4.62
C ARG A 395 -17.10 -3.63 4.03
N ILE A 396 -16.92 -4.82 4.63
CA ILE A 396 -16.02 -5.85 4.10
C ILE A 396 -16.45 -6.23 2.68
N VAL A 397 -17.74 -6.57 2.49
CA VAL A 397 -18.28 -6.95 1.18
C VAL A 397 -18.08 -5.84 0.14
N LEU A 398 -18.43 -4.59 0.49
CA LEU A 398 -18.25 -3.45 -0.41
C LEU A 398 -16.79 -3.27 -0.83
N GLN A 399 -15.87 -3.36 0.12
CA GLN A 399 -14.46 -3.17 -0.14
C GLN A 399 -13.89 -4.26 -1.05
N GLN A 400 -14.31 -5.51 -0.87
CA GLN A 400 -13.88 -6.61 -1.72
C GLN A 400 -14.49 -6.51 -3.12
N PHE A 401 -15.76 -6.13 -3.21
CA PHE A 401 -16.39 -5.85 -4.51
C PHE A 401 -15.63 -4.77 -5.29
N LEU A 402 -15.28 -3.67 -4.62
CA LEU A 402 -14.53 -2.58 -5.25
C LEU A 402 -13.10 -3.00 -5.66
N PHE A 403 -12.43 -3.83 -4.86
CA PHE A 403 -11.12 -4.37 -5.24
C PHE A 403 -11.23 -5.21 -6.52
N VAL A 404 -12.19 -6.13 -6.59
CA VAL A 404 -12.43 -6.94 -7.80
C VAL A 404 -12.78 -6.05 -8.99
N ALA A 405 -13.63 -5.03 -8.79
CA ALA A 405 -13.98 -4.09 -9.86
C ALA A 405 -12.76 -3.31 -10.39
N ILE A 406 -11.82 -2.92 -9.52
CA ILE A 406 -10.57 -2.27 -9.93
C ILE A 406 -9.69 -3.25 -10.70
N VAL A 407 -9.52 -4.49 -10.23
CA VAL A 407 -8.75 -5.51 -10.95
C VAL A 407 -9.33 -5.73 -12.32
N VAL A 408 -10.63 -6.01 -12.42
CA VAL A 408 -11.32 -6.27 -13.71
C VAL A 408 -11.24 -5.05 -14.62
N GLY A 409 -11.52 -3.85 -14.10
CA GLY A 409 -11.44 -2.62 -14.87
C GLY A 409 -10.04 -2.33 -15.40
N THR A 410 -9.02 -2.49 -14.56
CA THR A 410 -7.61 -2.30 -14.96
C THR A 410 -7.19 -3.35 -15.98
N THR A 411 -7.51 -4.63 -15.76
CA THR A 411 -7.27 -5.72 -16.73
C THR A 411 -7.89 -5.41 -18.07
N GLY A 412 -9.15 -4.95 -18.10
CA GLY A 412 -9.83 -4.57 -19.33
C GLY A 412 -9.13 -3.44 -20.07
N VAL A 413 -8.75 -2.37 -19.35
CA VAL A 413 -8.06 -1.22 -19.95
C VAL A 413 -6.70 -1.61 -20.53
N VAL A 414 -5.85 -2.32 -19.76
CA VAL A 414 -4.52 -2.69 -20.25
C VAL A 414 -4.58 -3.77 -21.33
N GLY A 415 -5.61 -4.63 -21.34
CA GLY A 415 -5.90 -5.57 -22.42
C GLY A 415 -6.27 -4.85 -23.74
N ILE A 416 -7.13 -3.82 -23.66
CA ILE A 416 -7.45 -2.97 -24.84
C ILE A 416 -6.18 -2.26 -25.36
N LEU A 417 -5.24 -1.93 -24.48
CA LEU A 417 -3.97 -1.29 -24.83
C LEU A 417 -2.91 -2.27 -25.39
N GLY A 418 -3.24 -3.55 -25.52
CA GLY A 418 -2.44 -4.54 -26.25
C GLY A 418 -1.72 -5.58 -25.42
N LEU A 419 -1.96 -5.67 -24.09
CA LEU A 419 -1.49 -6.81 -23.30
C LEU A 419 -2.39 -8.04 -23.53
N ASP A 420 -1.79 -9.22 -23.59
CA ASP A 420 -2.54 -10.48 -23.55
C ASP A 420 -3.30 -10.63 -22.23
N LEU A 421 -4.37 -11.42 -22.23
CA LEU A 421 -5.29 -11.53 -21.09
C LEU A 421 -4.59 -11.99 -19.81
N ALA A 422 -3.65 -12.92 -19.90
CA ALA A 422 -2.95 -13.47 -18.72
C ALA A 422 -2.04 -12.42 -18.09
N THR A 423 -1.26 -11.73 -18.91
CA THR A 423 -0.40 -10.61 -18.47
C THR A 423 -1.24 -9.43 -17.97
N ALA A 424 -2.34 -9.08 -18.65
CA ALA A 424 -3.23 -8.02 -18.24
C ALA A 424 -3.88 -8.29 -16.88
N LEU A 425 -4.33 -9.53 -16.62
CA LEU A 425 -4.90 -9.94 -15.34
C LEU A 425 -3.84 -9.87 -14.23
N ALA A 426 -2.64 -10.40 -14.49
CA ALA A 426 -1.54 -10.36 -13.54
C ALA A 426 -1.16 -8.91 -13.21
N ALA A 427 -1.01 -8.03 -14.22
CA ALA A 427 -0.72 -6.62 -14.04
C ALA A 427 -1.82 -5.90 -13.24
N GLY A 428 -3.09 -6.19 -13.54
CA GLY A 428 -4.24 -5.65 -12.81
C GLY A 428 -4.27 -6.04 -11.33
N VAL A 429 -4.02 -7.33 -11.03
CA VAL A 429 -3.95 -7.84 -9.65
C VAL A 429 -2.78 -7.20 -8.91
N HIS A 430 -1.57 -7.21 -9.50
CA HIS A 430 -0.38 -6.65 -8.85
C HIS A 430 -0.51 -5.15 -8.61
N ALA A 431 -1.06 -4.39 -9.56
CA ALA A 431 -1.30 -2.97 -9.37
C ALA A 431 -2.32 -2.69 -8.25
N ALA A 432 -3.45 -3.40 -8.23
CA ALA A 432 -4.50 -3.22 -7.22
C ALA A 432 -4.08 -3.74 -5.84
N ALA A 433 -3.33 -4.86 -5.78
CA ALA A 433 -2.77 -5.40 -4.55
C ALA A 433 -1.51 -4.67 -4.08
N THR A 434 -1.00 -3.70 -4.84
CA THR A 434 0.28 -3.03 -4.61
C THR A 434 1.43 -4.01 -4.39
N ALA A 435 1.49 -5.03 -5.24
CA ALA A 435 2.52 -6.06 -5.25
C ALA A 435 3.30 -5.98 -6.58
N GLY A 436 4.56 -6.29 -6.56
CA GLY A 436 5.38 -6.44 -7.77
C GLY A 436 6.12 -7.77 -7.71
N PRO A 437 6.95 -8.06 -8.69
CA PRO A 437 6.75 -7.83 -10.11
C PRO A 437 5.75 -8.81 -10.72
N VAL A 438 5.21 -8.49 -11.90
CA VAL A 438 4.29 -9.36 -12.65
C VAL A 438 5.02 -10.57 -13.20
N ARG A 439 4.45 -11.77 -13.02
CA ARG A 439 4.97 -13.02 -13.61
C ARG A 439 4.05 -13.50 -14.73
N ALA A 440 4.65 -14.03 -15.79
CA ALA A 440 3.95 -14.77 -16.83
C ALA A 440 3.45 -16.13 -16.30
N LEU A 441 2.61 -16.80 -17.07
CA LEU A 441 2.08 -18.12 -16.69
C LEU A 441 3.15 -19.23 -16.64
N ASP A 442 4.27 -19.05 -17.35
CA ASP A 442 5.45 -19.92 -17.28
C ASP A 442 6.36 -19.63 -16.08
N GLY A 443 5.98 -18.63 -15.24
CA GLY A 443 6.72 -18.23 -14.06
C GLY A 443 7.84 -17.22 -14.31
N THR A 444 8.11 -16.83 -15.58
CA THR A 444 9.09 -15.79 -15.91
C THR A 444 8.65 -14.42 -15.41
N LEU A 445 9.62 -13.59 -15.01
CA LEU A 445 9.33 -12.20 -14.61
C LEU A 445 9.10 -11.36 -15.88
N LEU A 446 8.02 -10.59 -15.84
CA LEU A 446 7.75 -9.61 -16.88
C LEU A 446 8.18 -8.22 -16.39
N GLU A 447 9.05 -7.59 -17.15
CA GLU A 447 9.53 -6.24 -16.86
C GLU A 447 8.54 -5.20 -17.37
N ALA A 448 8.09 -4.31 -16.53
CA ALA A 448 7.22 -3.20 -16.93
C ALA A 448 7.90 -2.24 -17.94
N ALA A 449 9.22 -2.26 -18.04
CA ALA A 449 9.98 -1.53 -19.05
C ALA A 449 9.61 -1.96 -20.49
N SER A 450 9.27 -3.23 -20.70
CA SER A 450 8.86 -3.77 -22.02
C SER A 450 7.47 -3.30 -22.46
N TRP A 451 6.64 -2.81 -21.54
CA TRP A 451 5.27 -2.38 -21.83
C TRP A 451 5.21 -0.98 -22.44
N SER A 452 4.21 -0.75 -23.31
CA SER A 452 3.98 0.57 -23.85
C SER A 452 3.64 1.60 -22.77
N ARG A 453 4.00 2.86 -22.99
CA ARG A 453 3.71 3.97 -22.02
C ARG A 453 2.23 4.08 -21.64
N PRO A 454 1.25 3.97 -22.57
CA PRO A 454 -0.17 3.97 -22.19
C PRO A 454 -0.55 2.87 -21.20
N VAL A 455 0.01 1.65 -21.36
CA VAL A 455 -0.22 0.53 -20.46
C VAL A 455 0.31 0.87 -19.06
N ARG A 456 1.54 1.38 -18.96
CA ARG A 456 2.12 1.78 -17.67
C ARG A 456 1.28 2.84 -16.96
N LEU A 457 0.83 3.88 -17.71
CA LEU A 457 -0.04 4.92 -17.13
C LEU A 457 -1.41 4.39 -16.69
N ALA A 458 -1.98 3.42 -17.39
CA ALA A 458 -3.27 2.82 -17.04
C ALA A 458 -3.22 2.06 -15.69
N LEU A 459 -2.05 1.61 -15.25
CA LEU A 459 -1.85 0.95 -13.95
C LEU A 459 -1.82 1.92 -12.77
N VAL A 460 -1.41 3.17 -13.00
CA VAL A 460 -1.21 4.17 -11.94
C VAL A 460 -2.44 4.36 -11.05
N PRO A 461 -3.67 4.54 -11.56
CA PRO A 461 -4.86 4.67 -10.71
C PRO A 461 -5.08 3.46 -9.80
N ALA A 462 -4.88 2.23 -10.30
CA ALA A 462 -5.04 1.02 -9.51
C ALA A 462 -4.02 0.95 -8.36
N MET A 463 -2.74 1.29 -8.62
CA MET A 463 -1.68 1.36 -7.62
C MET A 463 -2.03 2.35 -6.49
N LEU A 464 -2.47 3.56 -6.86
CA LEU A 464 -2.78 4.62 -5.91
C LEU A 464 -4.01 4.29 -5.05
N ILE A 465 -5.07 3.79 -5.68
CA ILE A 465 -6.30 3.40 -4.98
C ILE A 465 -6.06 2.18 -4.09
N GLY A 466 -5.31 1.19 -4.58
CA GLY A 466 -4.93 0.01 -3.82
C GLY A 466 -4.18 0.37 -2.53
N ARG A 467 -3.21 1.27 -2.62
CA ARG A 467 -2.41 1.73 -1.48
C ARG A 467 -3.21 2.49 -0.43
N LEU A 468 -4.14 3.32 -0.84
CA LEU A 468 -5.03 4.07 0.05
C LEU A 468 -6.15 3.22 0.68
N ALA A 469 -6.07 1.88 0.58
CA ALA A 469 -7.06 0.94 1.09
C ALA A 469 -8.49 1.22 0.58
N LEU A 470 -8.63 1.76 -0.64
CA LEU A 470 -9.87 2.06 -1.36
C LEU A 470 -10.75 3.16 -0.72
N TYR A 471 -10.92 3.13 0.61
CA TYR A 471 -11.89 3.98 1.29
C TYR A 471 -11.59 5.49 1.24
N PRO A 472 -10.37 5.97 1.57
CA PRO A 472 -10.03 7.38 1.46
C PRO A 472 -10.13 7.94 0.05
N ALA A 473 -9.65 7.17 -0.94
CA ALA A 473 -9.70 7.59 -2.34
C ALA A 473 -11.15 7.75 -2.83
N LEU A 474 -12.03 6.80 -2.50
CA LEU A 474 -13.45 6.87 -2.88
C LEU A 474 -14.19 8.01 -2.18
N VAL A 475 -13.89 8.27 -0.91
CA VAL A 475 -14.45 9.44 -0.20
C VAL A 475 -13.97 10.74 -0.84
N ALA A 476 -12.69 10.85 -1.18
CA ALA A 476 -12.15 12.02 -1.85
C ALA A 476 -12.80 12.25 -3.23
N ILE A 477 -12.99 11.19 -4.04
CA ILE A 477 -13.71 11.28 -5.33
C ILE A 477 -15.16 11.70 -5.11
N GLY A 478 -15.86 11.11 -4.14
CA GLY A 478 -17.24 11.43 -3.81
C GLY A 478 -17.42 12.87 -3.35
N THR A 479 -16.51 13.38 -2.50
CA THR A 479 -16.53 14.78 -2.05
C THR A 479 -16.23 15.75 -3.19
N ALA A 480 -15.31 15.43 -4.08
CA ALA A 480 -15.03 16.23 -5.26
C ALA A 480 -16.24 16.27 -6.21
N ALA A 481 -16.86 15.11 -6.49
CA ALA A 481 -18.04 15.02 -7.36
C ALA A 481 -19.24 15.81 -6.82
N THR A 482 -19.57 15.69 -5.52
CA THR A 482 -20.65 16.47 -4.88
C THR A 482 -20.32 17.96 -4.89
N GLY A 483 -19.07 18.31 -4.73
CA GLY A 483 -18.59 19.68 -4.83
C GLY A 483 -18.82 20.29 -6.21
N ILE A 484 -18.49 19.58 -7.27
CA ILE A 484 -18.70 20.00 -8.66
C ILE A 484 -20.21 20.15 -8.94
N GLN A 485 -21.01 19.16 -8.54
CA GLN A 485 -22.48 19.22 -8.73
C GLN A 485 -23.11 20.43 -8.05
N ASN A 486 -22.71 20.74 -6.81
CA ASN A 486 -23.22 21.90 -6.09
C ASN A 486 -22.81 23.23 -6.75
N ARG A 487 -21.57 23.34 -7.27
CA ARG A 487 -21.14 24.54 -8.04
C ARG A 487 -21.94 24.71 -9.32
N LEU A 488 -22.19 23.64 -10.06
CA LEU A 488 -22.98 23.67 -11.27
C LEU A 488 -24.43 24.11 -10.95
N ARG A 489 -25.06 23.53 -9.92
CA ARG A 489 -26.42 23.94 -9.48
C ARG A 489 -26.51 25.41 -9.05
N LEU A 490 -25.50 25.93 -8.33
CA LEU A 490 -25.42 27.33 -7.96
C LEU A 490 -25.28 28.21 -9.21
N LYS A 491 -24.41 27.85 -10.14
CA LYS A 491 -24.23 28.60 -11.40
C LYS A 491 -25.53 28.66 -12.25
N TRP A 492 -26.23 27.51 -12.31
CA TRP A 492 -27.56 27.48 -12.98
C TRP A 492 -28.59 28.38 -12.29
N ARG A 493 -28.65 28.37 -10.96
CA ARG A 493 -29.55 29.27 -10.19
C ARG A 493 -29.21 30.75 -10.41
N TRP A 494 -27.91 31.10 -10.37
CA TRP A 494 -27.49 32.48 -10.64
C TRP A 494 -27.83 32.93 -12.05
N ASN A 495 -27.61 32.08 -13.04
CA ASN A 495 -27.96 32.39 -14.43
C ASN A 495 -29.50 32.52 -14.64
N ALA A 496 -30.31 31.73 -13.92
CA ALA A 496 -31.76 31.84 -13.95
C ALA A 496 -32.23 33.17 -13.33
N LEU A 497 -31.69 33.53 -12.16
CA LEU A 497 -32.01 34.80 -11.48
C LEU A 497 -31.53 36.04 -12.27
N ALA A 498 -30.38 35.94 -12.94
CA ALA A 498 -29.92 37.03 -13.83
C ALA A 498 -30.88 37.25 -15.01
N LYS A 499 -31.36 36.16 -15.64
CA LYS A 499 -32.36 36.24 -16.71
C LYS A 499 -33.73 36.77 -16.27
N GLU A 500 -34.14 36.53 -15.02
CA GLU A 500 -35.38 37.12 -14.46
C GLU A 500 -35.24 38.61 -14.15
N ARG A 501 -34.02 39.07 -13.85
CA ARG A 501 -33.73 40.47 -13.55
C ARG A 501 -33.61 41.35 -14.81
N ASP A 502 -33.29 40.74 -15.95
CA ASP A 502 -33.16 41.37 -17.26
C ASP A 502 -34.52 41.38 -18.05
N ARG A 503 -35.57 40.82 -17.45
CA ARG A 503 -36.98 40.92 -17.92
C ARG A 503 -37.81 41.91 -17.10
#